data_59f2ad5cfd4b2374338a336573495a96
#
_entry.id   59f2ad5cfd4b2374338a336573495a96
#
_cell.length_a   1.000
_cell.length_b   1.000
_cell.length_c   1.000
_cell.angle_alpha   90.00
_cell.angle_beta   90.00
_cell.angle_gamma   90.00
#
_symmetry.space_group_name_H-M   'P 1'
#
loop_
_entity.id
_entity.type
_entity.pdbx_description
1 polymer ?
#
loop_
_entity_poly.entity_id
_entity_poly.type
_entity_poly.pdbx_seq_one_letter_code
_entity_poly.pdbx_strand_id
1 'polypeptide(L)'
;MLSMDFSGVIAYPVTPLHPGGALDLDSLESSIARLARSGVDGIVVLGTSGLFAYLDAAERSEVVRTAVRAASGSGTPVGVGISAITTREVLQHAYAAENNGADGLVLSPVSYIPLASQEIADQVETVSSAVSLPVCLYNNPSTTGFTYPVELAAELS
;
A
#
# COMPACT_ATOMS: atom_id res chain seq x y z
N MET A 1 17.60 3.59 -2.40
CA MET A 1 16.23 3.17 -2.05
C MET A 1 16.27 2.74 -0.60
N LEU A 2 15.43 3.29 0.25
CA LEU A 2 15.26 2.81 1.61
C LEU A 2 14.53 1.46 1.53
N SER A 3 14.63 0.62 2.55
CA SER A 3 13.79 -0.58 2.68
C SER A 3 12.89 -0.36 3.89
N MET A 4 11.60 -0.55 3.72
CA MET A 4 10.63 -0.39 4.80
C MET A 4 10.55 -1.67 5.62
N ASP A 5 10.84 -1.61 6.91
CA ASP A 5 10.80 -2.76 7.82
C ASP A 5 9.45 -2.91 8.55
N PHE A 6 8.53 -1.97 8.33
CA PHE A 6 7.19 -1.91 8.93
C PHE A 6 7.19 -1.94 10.47
N SER A 7 8.24 -1.47 11.10
CA SER A 7 8.34 -1.32 12.57
C SER A 7 8.07 0.12 13.02
N GLY A 8 7.78 0.30 14.31
CA GLY A 8 7.56 1.61 14.92
C GLY A 8 6.17 2.21 14.61
N VAL A 9 6.12 3.51 14.43
CA VAL A 9 4.89 4.27 14.15
C VAL A 9 4.74 4.48 12.65
N ILE A 10 3.80 3.78 12.04
CA ILE A 10 3.49 3.89 10.62
C ILE A 10 2.22 4.73 10.43
N ALA A 11 2.34 5.82 9.69
CA ALA A 11 1.20 6.70 9.38
C ALA A 11 0.47 6.25 8.12
N TYR A 12 -0.87 6.21 8.19
CA TYR A 12 -1.76 5.91 7.06
C TYR A 12 -2.63 7.12 6.72
N PRO A 13 -2.12 8.07 5.93
CA PRO A 13 -2.87 9.28 5.57
C PRO A 13 -4.04 8.98 4.64
N VAL A 14 -5.02 9.89 4.65
CA VAL A 14 -6.08 9.92 3.64
C VAL A 14 -5.53 10.41 2.30
N THR A 15 -6.22 10.07 1.21
CA THR A 15 -6.00 10.70 -0.11
C THR A 15 -7.00 11.85 -0.23
N PRO A 16 -6.56 13.12 -0.19
CA PRO A 16 -7.45 14.26 -0.32
C PRO A 16 -8.06 14.36 -1.73
N LEU A 17 -9.34 14.71 -1.79
CA LEU A 17 -10.07 14.94 -3.03
C LEU A 17 -10.72 16.32 -3.01
N HIS A 18 -10.80 16.96 -4.17
CA HIS A 18 -11.65 18.12 -4.38
C HIS A 18 -13.15 17.75 -4.36
N PRO A 19 -14.05 18.69 -4.15
CA PRO A 19 -15.50 18.41 -4.13
C PRO A 19 -16.04 17.71 -5.39
N GLY A 20 -15.34 17.82 -6.52
CA GLY A 20 -15.66 17.14 -7.77
C GLY A 20 -15.08 15.72 -7.92
N GLY A 21 -14.38 15.22 -6.89
CA GLY A 21 -13.77 13.88 -6.87
C GLY A 21 -12.36 13.78 -7.46
N ALA A 22 -11.83 14.85 -8.05
CA ALA A 22 -10.45 14.87 -8.54
C ALA A 22 -9.44 14.90 -7.38
N LEU A 23 -8.25 14.33 -7.57
CA LEU A 23 -7.18 14.32 -6.59
C LEU A 23 -6.74 15.75 -6.21
N ASP A 24 -6.65 16.02 -4.92
CA ASP A 24 -6.00 17.23 -4.38
C ASP A 24 -4.54 16.89 -4.01
N LEU A 25 -3.69 16.92 -5.02
CA LEU A 25 -2.27 16.54 -4.87
C LEU A 25 -1.48 17.54 -4.02
N ASP A 26 -1.87 18.82 -3.98
CA ASP A 26 -1.21 19.84 -3.17
C ASP A 26 -1.45 19.59 -1.67
N SER A 27 -2.69 19.27 -1.30
CA SER A 27 -3.04 18.87 0.06
C SER A 27 -2.37 17.56 0.45
N LEU A 28 -2.28 16.59 -0.46
CA LEU A 28 -1.57 15.33 -0.24
C LEU A 28 -0.09 15.60 0.02
N GLU A 29 0.59 16.34 -0.85
CA GLU A 29 2.01 16.69 -0.71
C GLU A 29 2.30 17.35 0.62
N SER A 30 1.50 18.35 0.98
CA SER A 30 1.62 19.07 2.27
C SER A 30 1.46 18.13 3.47
N SER A 31 0.51 17.21 3.41
CA SER A 31 0.24 16.23 4.47
C SER A 31 1.41 15.25 4.62
N ILE A 32 1.88 14.67 3.52
CA ILE A 32 3.01 13.74 3.52
C ILE A 32 4.28 14.43 4.03
N ALA A 33 4.60 15.62 3.53
CA ALA A 33 5.76 16.38 3.98
C ALA A 33 5.72 16.71 5.48
N ARG A 34 4.53 16.98 6.03
CA ARG A 34 4.33 17.17 7.47
C ARG A 34 4.58 15.87 8.26
N LEU A 35 4.03 14.75 7.81
CA LEU A 35 4.23 13.44 8.43
C LEU A 35 5.71 13.04 8.41
N ALA A 36 6.38 13.19 7.27
CA ALA A 36 7.80 12.88 7.12
C ALA A 36 8.71 13.69 8.07
N ARG A 37 8.27 14.89 8.49
CA ARG A 37 8.99 15.71 9.49
C ARG A 37 8.56 15.46 10.93
N SER A 38 7.51 14.69 11.18
CA SER A 38 6.97 14.47 12.52
C SER A 38 7.65 13.35 13.31
N GLY A 39 8.61 12.63 12.69
CA GLY A 39 9.32 11.52 13.33
C GLY A 39 8.57 10.19 13.31
N VAL A 40 7.63 10.01 12.37
CA VAL A 40 7.06 8.68 12.10
C VAL A 40 8.10 7.79 11.44
N ASP A 41 8.05 6.49 11.72
CA ASP A 41 9.00 5.50 11.19
C ASP A 41 8.69 5.09 9.74
N GLY A 42 7.47 5.37 9.27
CA GLY A 42 7.08 5.15 7.88
C GLY A 42 5.73 5.79 7.54
N ILE A 43 5.46 5.92 6.24
CA ILE A 43 4.18 6.42 5.72
C ILE A 43 3.66 5.42 4.70
N VAL A 44 2.41 4.96 4.84
CA VAL A 44 1.78 4.06 3.86
C VAL A 44 0.60 4.78 3.21
N VAL A 45 0.72 5.06 1.91
CA VAL A 45 -0.37 5.60 1.10
C VAL A 45 -1.21 4.49 0.47
N LEU A 46 -2.40 4.82 0.01
CA LEU A 46 -3.33 3.86 -0.61
C LEU A 46 -3.70 2.68 0.31
N GLY A 47 -3.71 2.91 1.63
CA GLY A 47 -4.40 2.01 2.56
C GLY A 47 -5.92 2.20 2.48
N THR A 48 -6.68 1.59 3.40
CA THR A 48 -8.14 1.74 3.48
C THR A 48 -8.54 3.22 3.61
N SER A 49 -7.89 3.97 4.50
CA SER A 49 -8.11 5.42 4.65
C SER A 49 -7.66 6.22 3.41
N GLY A 50 -6.70 5.69 2.66
CA GLY A 50 -6.17 6.27 1.43
C GLY A 50 -7.01 6.02 0.19
N LEU A 51 -8.22 5.48 0.32
CA LEU A 51 -9.21 5.30 -0.75
C LEU A 51 -8.76 4.41 -1.92
N PHE A 52 -7.83 3.47 -1.69
CA PHE A 52 -7.25 2.65 -2.77
C PHE A 52 -8.31 2.00 -3.69
N ALA A 53 -9.45 1.58 -3.12
CA ALA A 53 -10.49 0.88 -3.86
C ALA A 53 -11.35 1.79 -4.77
N TYR A 54 -11.19 3.10 -4.65
CA TYR A 54 -12.00 4.10 -5.36
C TYR A 54 -11.20 4.89 -6.40
N LEU A 55 -9.91 4.63 -6.52
CA LEU A 55 -8.99 5.31 -7.43
C LEU A 55 -8.61 4.38 -8.58
N ASP A 56 -8.55 4.93 -9.79
CA ASP A 56 -8.04 4.20 -10.93
C ASP A 56 -6.49 4.06 -10.89
N ALA A 57 -5.93 3.30 -11.83
CA ALA A 57 -4.48 3.02 -11.84
C ALA A 57 -3.63 4.27 -12.07
N ALA A 58 -4.12 5.26 -12.84
CA ALA A 58 -3.42 6.51 -13.09
C ALA A 58 -3.43 7.38 -11.83
N GLU A 59 -4.57 7.53 -11.20
CA GLU A 59 -4.73 8.26 -9.94
C GLU A 59 -3.86 7.65 -8.82
N ARG A 60 -3.84 6.32 -8.69
CA ARG A 60 -2.98 5.63 -7.73
C ARG A 60 -1.49 5.95 -7.98
N SER A 61 -1.05 5.95 -9.24
CA SER A 61 0.32 6.30 -9.59
C SER A 61 0.66 7.76 -9.25
N GLU A 62 -0.28 8.70 -9.45
CA GLU A 62 -0.11 10.10 -9.05
C GLU A 62 0.07 10.24 -7.52
N VAL A 63 -0.76 9.52 -6.73
CA VAL A 63 -0.66 9.49 -5.27
C VAL A 63 0.72 8.99 -4.83
N VAL A 64 1.19 7.87 -5.41
CA VAL A 64 2.50 7.29 -5.07
C VAL A 64 3.64 8.26 -5.40
N ARG A 65 3.67 8.81 -6.63
CA ARG A 65 4.71 9.77 -7.03
C ARG A 65 4.74 11.00 -6.14
N THR A 66 3.57 11.53 -5.80
CA THR A 66 3.46 12.70 -4.92
C THR A 66 3.97 12.37 -3.53
N ALA A 67 3.61 11.22 -2.97
CA ALA A 67 4.05 10.81 -1.64
C ALA A 67 5.58 10.59 -1.57
N VAL A 68 6.14 9.86 -2.52
CA VAL A 68 7.58 9.60 -2.59
C VAL A 68 8.37 10.91 -2.75
N ARG A 69 7.92 11.81 -3.63
CA ARG A 69 8.52 13.15 -3.79
C ARG A 69 8.46 13.97 -2.51
N ALA A 70 7.30 14.01 -1.85
CA ALA A 70 7.08 14.81 -0.64
C ALA A 70 7.86 14.30 0.57
N ALA A 71 8.14 12.99 0.66
CA ALA A 71 8.97 12.39 1.70
C ALA A 71 10.46 12.42 1.37
N SER A 72 10.84 12.80 0.15
CA SER A 72 12.23 12.78 -0.28
C SER A 72 13.14 13.62 0.62
N GLY A 73 14.29 13.07 0.99
CA GLY A 73 15.28 13.73 1.85
C GLY A 73 14.96 13.71 3.35
N SER A 74 13.79 13.22 3.77
CA SER A 74 13.45 13.10 5.20
C SER A 74 14.05 11.86 5.87
N GLY A 75 14.36 10.83 5.10
CA GLY A 75 14.71 9.50 5.63
C GLY A 75 13.52 8.62 6.00
N THR A 76 12.29 9.12 5.87
CA THR A 76 11.06 8.37 6.16
C THR A 76 10.65 7.53 4.95
N PRO A 77 10.61 6.18 5.05
CA PRO A 77 10.22 5.33 3.94
C PRO A 77 8.73 5.45 3.60
N VAL A 78 8.42 5.25 2.32
CA VAL A 78 7.04 5.29 1.81
C VAL A 78 6.61 3.90 1.34
N GLY A 79 5.64 3.32 2.04
CA GLY A 79 4.95 2.11 1.63
C GLY A 79 3.68 2.41 0.83
N VAL A 80 3.23 1.42 0.07
CA VAL A 80 2.08 1.55 -0.84
C VAL A 80 1.12 0.38 -0.68
N GLY A 81 -0.16 0.66 -0.48
CA GLY A 81 -1.23 -0.33 -0.56
C GLY A 81 -1.46 -0.76 -2.01
N ILE A 82 -1.30 -2.06 -2.28
CA ILE A 82 -1.37 -2.64 -3.63
C ILE A 82 -2.62 -3.51 -3.86
N SER A 83 -3.49 -3.61 -2.88
CA SER A 83 -4.67 -4.49 -2.93
C SER A 83 -5.59 -4.18 -4.11
N ALA A 84 -6.12 -5.23 -4.72
CA ALA A 84 -7.09 -5.21 -5.81
C ALA A 84 -7.84 -6.55 -5.85
N ILE A 85 -8.92 -6.64 -6.65
CA ILE A 85 -9.75 -7.86 -6.75
C ILE A 85 -9.01 -9.01 -7.45
N THR A 86 -8.16 -8.70 -8.45
CA THR A 86 -7.43 -9.71 -9.20
C THR A 86 -5.93 -9.66 -8.93
N THR A 87 -5.27 -10.82 -8.88
CA THR A 87 -3.80 -10.91 -8.75
C THR A 87 -3.07 -10.14 -9.84
N ARG A 88 -3.62 -10.09 -11.06
CA ARG A 88 -3.06 -9.30 -12.16
C ARG A 88 -3.03 -7.80 -11.83
N GLU A 89 -4.10 -7.25 -11.27
CA GLU A 89 -4.14 -5.85 -10.85
C GLU A 89 -3.21 -5.58 -9.66
N VAL A 90 -3.15 -6.51 -8.70
CA VAL A 90 -2.19 -6.42 -7.59
C VAL A 90 -0.76 -6.32 -8.12
N LEU A 91 -0.37 -7.18 -9.09
CA LEU A 91 0.94 -7.11 -9.73
C LEU A 91 1.18 -5.78 -10.46
N GLN A 92 0.18 -5.28 -11.19
CA GLN A 92 0.29 -3.97 -11.87
C GLN A 92 0.54 -2.85 -10.86
N HIS A 93 -0.16 -2.85 -9.73
CA HIS A 93 0.05 -1.88 -8.65
C HIS A 93 1.40 -2.04 -7.97
N ALA A 94 1.86 -3.28 -7.76
CA ALA A 94 3.17 -3.56 -7.18
C ALA A 94 4.30 -3.02 -8.07
N TYR A 95 4.28 -3.32 -9.37
CA TYR A 95 5.24 -2.79 -10.32
C TYR A 95 5.18 -1.26 -10.45
N ALA A 96 3.97 -0.69 -10.45
CA ALA A 96 3.82 0.76 -10.48
C ALA A 96 4.40 1.43 -9.22
N ALA A 97 4.19 0.84 -8.04
CA ALA A 97 4.75 1.33 -6.79
C ALA A 97 6.28 1.27 -6.79
N GLU A 98 6.86 0.13 -7.17
CA GLU A 98 8.32 -0.06 -7.29
C GLU A 98 8.94 0.93 -8.29
N ASN A 99 8.36 1.07 -9.47
CA ASN A 99 8.84 2.00 -10.50
C ASN A 99 8.71 3.49 -10.10
N ASN A 100 7.77 3.82 -9.23
CA ASN A 100 7.60 5.17 -8.67
C ASN A 100 8.43 5.42 -7.40
N GLY A 101 9.27 4.47 -6.99
CA GLY A 101 10.25 4.64 -5.91
C GLY A 101 9.69 4.38 -4.50
N ALA A 102 8.65 3.58 -4.36
CA ALA A 102 8.19 3.09 -3.06
C ALA A 102 9.28 2.26 -2.36
N ASP A 103 9.22 2.20 -1.03
CA ASP A 103 10.17 1.48 -0.18
C ASP A 103 9.59 0.18 0.42
N GLY A 104 8.29 -0.07 0.24
CA GLY A 104 7.59 -1.26 0.70
C GLY A 104 6.15 -1.33 0.20
N LEU A 105 5.55 -2.50 0.31
CA LEU A 105 4.20 -2.78 -0.16
C LEU A 105 3.33 -3.31 0.97
N VAL A 106 2.03 -2.97 0.93
CA VAL A 106 1.03 -3.52 1.86
C VAL A 106 -0.04 -4.23 1.04
N LEU A 107 -0.24 -5.51 1.32
CA LEU A 107 -1.22 -6.35 0.65
C LEU A 107 -2.27 -6.85 1.64
N SER A 108 -3.54 -6.53 1.38
CA SER A 108 -4.68 -7.17 2.02
C SER A 108 -5.48 -7.96 0.99
N PRO A 109 -6.00 -9.15 1.34
CA PRO A 109 -6.85 -9.91 0.43
C PRO A 109 -8.18 -9.18 0.23
N VAL A 110 -8.48 -8.82 -1.02
CA VAL A 110 -9.74 -8.18 -1.39
C VAL A 110 -10.40 -9.01 -2.46
N SER A 111 -11.64 -9.43 -2.23
CA SER A 111 -12.37 -10.21 -3.22
C SER A 111 -13.88 -9.94 -3.15
N TYR A 112 -14.56 -10.19 -4.25
CA TYR A 112 -16.03 -10.15 -4.32
C TYR A 112 -16.66 -11.45 -3.75
N ILE A 113 -15.94 -12.56 -3.85
CA ILE A 113 -16.34 -13.87 -3.31
C ILE A 113 -15.34 -14.32 -2.25
N PRO A 114 -15.72 -15.10 -1.23
CA PRO A 114 -14.79 -15.62 -0.25
C PRO A 114 -13.66 -16.40 -0.92
N LEU A 115 -12.41 -16.08 -0.54
CA LEU A 115 -11.22 -16.79 -1.01
C LEU A 115 -10.81 -17.88 -0.02
N ALA A 116 -10.30 -18.99 -0.55
CA ALA A 116 -9.65 -20.02 0.25
C ALA A 116 -8.23 -19.58 0.65
N SER A 117 -7.71 -20.16 1.75
CA SER A 117 -6.35 -19.86 2.22
C SER A 117 -5.27 -20.11 1.14
N GLN A 118 -5.43 -21.17 0.33
CA GLN A 118 -4.49 -21.47 -0.76
C GLN A 118 -4.49 -20.38 -1.84
N GLU A 119 -5.64 -19.83 -2.20
CA GLU A 119 -5.73 -18.76 -3.21
C GLU A 119 -5.04 -17.48 -2.71
N ILE A 120 -5.11 -17.21 -1.40
CA ILE A 120 -4.38 -16.10 -0.78
C ILE A 120 -2.87 -16.38 -0.78
N ALA A 121 -2.45 -17.60 -0.43
CA ALA A 121 -1.06 -18.00 -0.46
C ALA A 121 -0.46 -17.85 -1.87
N ASP A 122 -1.15 -18.35 -2.89
CA ASP A 122 -0.74 -18.28 -4.30
C ASP A 122 -0.60 -16.79 -4.76
N GLN A 123 -1.51 -15.93 -4.31
CA GLN A 123 -1.42 -14.48 -4.60
C GLN A 123 -0.20 -13.85 -3.94
N VAL A 124 0.03 -14.12 -2.66
CA VAL A 124 1.17 -13.57 -1.91
C VAL A 124 2.49 -14.04 -2.52
N GLU A 125 2.62 -15.34 -2.80
CA GLU A 125 3.82 -15.91 -3.44
C GLU A 125 4.07 -15.29 -4.82
N THR A 126 3.00 -15.17 -5.63
CA THR A 126 3.09 -14.56 -6.96
C THR A 126 3.59 -13.12 -6.88
N VAL A 127 3.09 -12.34 -5.93
CA VAL A 127 3.46 -10.93 -5.77
C VAL A 127 4.87 -10.80 -5.21
N SER A 128 5.20 -11.52 -4.12
CA SER A 128 6.51 -11.43 -3.47
C SER A 128 7.66 -11.90 -4.37
N SER A 129 7.39 -12.87 -5.25
CA SER A 129 8.37 -13.34 -6.24
C SER A 129 8.57 -12.37 -7.41
N ALA A 130 7.65 -11.44 -7.63
CA ALA A 130 7.66 -10.56 -8.81
C ALA A 130 8.32 -9.21 -8.56
N VAL A 131 8.51 -8.80 -7.30
CA VAL A 131 9.06 -7.49 -6.90
C VAL A 131 10.23 -7.66 -5.94
N SER A 132 11.06 -6.62 -5.83
CA SER A 132 12.19 -6.60 -4.88
C SER A 132 11.83 -5.93 -3.53
N LEU A 133 10.67 -5.31 -3.44
CA LEU A 133 10.23 -4.60 -2.24
C LEU A 133 9.66 -5.57 -1.19
N PRO A 134 9.87 -5.29 0.11
CA PRO A 134 9.22 -6.06 1.17
C PRO A 134 7.68 -5.89 1.10
N VAL A 135 6.98 -7.01 1.32
CA VAL A 135 5.50 -7.06 1.30
C VAL A 135 4.99 -7.32 2.72
N CYS A 136 4.26 -6.38 3.26
CA CYS A 136 3.56 -6.54 4.54
C CYS A 136 2.15 -7.09 4.30
N LEU A 137 1.81 -8.22 4.93
CA LEU A 137 0.46 -8.77 4.89
C LEU A 137 -0.43 -8.04 5.91
N TYR A 138 -1.53 -7.47 5.42
CA TYR A 138 -2.46 -6.72 6.25
C TYR A 138 -3.72 -7.53 6.55
N ASN A 139 -3.87 -7.93 7.81
CA ASN A 139 -5.02 -8.69 8.28
C ASN A 139 -6.12 -7.76 8.83
N ASN A 140 -7.16 -7.52 8.06
CA ASN A 140 -8.32 -6.73 8.47
C ASN A 140 -9.63 -7.41 8.06
N PRO A 141 -10.09 -8.42 8.82
CA PRO A 141 -11.27 -9.20 8.46
C PRO A 141 -12.55 -8.39 8.29
N SER A 142 -12.67 -7.25 8.98
CA SER A 142 -13.85 -6.40 8.91
C SER A 142 -14.05 -5.75 7.54
N THR A 143 -12.98 -5.58 6.76
CA THR A 143 -13.04 -4.97 5.42
C THR A 143 -12.77 -5.96 4.30
N THR A 144 -12.02 -7.01 4.57
CA THR A 144 -11.62 -7.98 3.54
C THR A 144 -12.47 -9.26 3.54
N GLY A 145 -13.16 -9.55 4.65
CA GLY A 145 -13.89 -10.81 4.83
C GLY A 145 -12.99 -12.04 5.03
N PHE A 146 -11.66 -11.87 5.06
CA PHE A 146 -10.69 -12.94 5.26
C PHE A 146 -9.89 -12.71 6.54
N THR A 147 -9.69 -13.78 7.31
CA THR A 147 -8.79 -13.80 8.47
C THR A 147 -7.63 -14.73 8.17
N TYR A 148 -6.39 -14.24 8.25
CA TYR A 148 -5.23 -15.11 8.14
C TYR A 148 -5.19 -16.09 9.31
N PRO A 149 -5.27 -17.41 9.08
CA PRO A 149 -4.92 -18.40 10.10
C PRO A 149 -3.45 -18.21 10.52
N VAL A 150 -3.15 -18.51 11.79
CA VAL A 150 -1.77 -18.34 12.31
C VAL A 150 -0.76 -19.16 11.52
N GLU A 151 -1.16 -20.38 11.15
CA GLU A 151 -0.35 -21.32 10.37
C GLU A 151 -0.01 -20.73 8.99
N LEU A 152 -1.01 -20.16 8.30
CA LEU A 152 -0.81 -19.51 7.00
C LEU A 152 0.09 -18.28 7.13
N ALA A 153 -0.12 -17.45 8.14
CA ALA A 153 0.72 -16.28 8.36
C ALA A 153 2.18 -16.65 8.63
N ALA A 154 2.43 -17.75 9.37
CA ALA A 154 3.76 -18.27 9.64
C ALA A 154 4.42 -18.90 8.40
N GLU A 155 3.64 -19.50 7.50
CA GLU A 155 4.15 -20.07 6.24
C GLU A 155 4.59 -18.99 5.25
N LEU A 156 3.88 -17.84 5.26
CA LEU A 156 4.12 -16.73 4.33
C LEU A 156 5.13 -15.69 4.85
N SER A 157 5.70 -15.88 6.04
CA SER A 157 6.72 -14.99 6.65
C SER A 157 8.14 -15.46 6.34
#